data_5d2df8ced4e6524a1bd4012e8ce65bd4
#
_entry.id   5d2df8ced4e6524a1bd4012e8ce65bd4
#
_cell.length_a   1.000
_cell.length_b   1.000
_cell.length_c   1.000
_cell.angle_alpha   90.00
_cell.angle_beta   90.00
_cell.angle_gamma   90.00
#
_symmetry.space_group_name_H-M   'P 1'
#
loop_
_entity.id
_entity.type
_entity.pdbx_description
1 polymer ?
#
loop_
_entity_poly.entity_id
_entity_poly.type
_entity_poly.pdbx_seq_one_letter_code
_entity_poly.pdbx_strand_id
1 'polypeptide(L)'
;RINMVVDHVRELADFDHAIHFESKNSFPSNIGFGSSSSGFAAAAMALVEAAGLDMSLPEISTVARRGSSSAARAVTGAFSHLYAGLNDEDCRSYRLESDLENDLKIVAAHVPSYKETEEAHKEAAESHMFQARVAHIHDQIVEMRDALREASFERVFKLAEHDSLSLTAA
;
A
#
# COMPACT_ATOMS: atom_id res chain seq x y z
N ARG A 1 4.42 -15.50 1.58
CA ARG A 1 4.70 -14.04 1.42
C ARG A 1 5.66 -13.52 2.49
N ILE A 2 5.47 -13.84 3.78
CA ILE A 2 6.40 -13.35 4.83
C ILE A 2 7.84 -13.83 4.56
N ASN A 3 8.02 -15.04 4.08
CA ASN A 3 9.35 -15.56 3.74
C ASN A 3 10.04 -14.68 2.68
N MET A 4 9.32 -14.14 1.70
CA MET A 4 9.89 -13.24 0.69
C MET A 4 10.45 -11.96 1.32
N VAL A 5 9.80 -11.45 2.37
CA VAL A 5 10.27 -10.27 3.12
C VAL A 5 11.53 -10.62 3.93
N VAL A 6 11.49 -11.76 4.61
CA VAL A 6 12.63 -12.28 5.40
C VAL A 6 13.85 -12.54 4.53
N ASP A 7 13.65 -13.27 3.43
CA ASP A 7 14.73 -13.66 2.53
C ASP A 7 15.42 -12.43 1.92
N HIS A 8 14.60 -11.43 1.54
CA HIS A 8 15.16 -10.17 1.03
C HIS A 8 15.97 -9.39 2.08
N VAL A 9 15.52 -9.33 3.34
CA VAL A 9 16.32 -8.69 4.41
C VAL A 9 17.58 -9.48 4.70
N ARG A 10 17.54 -10.81 4.62
CA ARG A 10 18.73 -11.65 4.75
C ARG A 10 19.78 -11.36 3.68
N GLU A 11 19.33 -11.17 2.43
CA GLU A 11 20.23 -10.79 1.33
C GLU A 11 20.87 -9.41 1.58
N LEU A 12 20.13 -8.45 2.12
CA LEU A 12 20.60 -7.10 2.38
C LEU A 12 21.58 -7.03 3.57
N ALA A 13 21.36 -7.81 4.61
CA ALA A 13 22.12 -7.74 5.86
C ALA A 13 23.16 -8.86 6.03
N ASP A 14 23.20 -9.82 5.09
CA ASP A 14 24.09 -11.00 5.13
C ASP A 14 23.99 -11.75 6.49
N PHE A 15 22.75 -11.99 6.97
CA PHE A 15 22.51 -12.73 8.21
C PHE A 15 21.67 -13.99 7.99
N ASP A 16 21.99 -15.08 8.70
CA ASP A 16 21.33 -16.37 8.58
C ASP A 16 20.79 -16.86 9.94
N HIS A 17 20.21 -15.99 10.72
CA HIS A 17 19.60 -16.35 11.99
C HIS A 17 18.15 -16.80 11.82
N ALA A 18 17.71 -17.73 12.67
CA ALA A 18 16.30 -18.09 12.77
C ALA A 18 15.51 -16.87 13.29
N ILE A 19 14.37 -16.60 12.68
CA ILE A 19 13.48 -15.49 13.01
C ILE A 19 12.19 -16.04 13.59
N HIS A 20 11.80 -15.54 14.73
CA HIS A 20 10.49 -15.78 15.32
C HIS A 20 9.63 -14.53 15.19
N PHE A 21 8.45 -14.66 14.60
CA PHE A 21 7.48 -13.58 14.47
C PHE A 21 6.32 -13.75 15.43
N GLU A 22 6.05 -12.72 16.21
CA GLU A 22 4.79 -12.55 16.91
C GLU A 22 4.09 -11.30 16.35
N SER A 23 2.86 -11.43 15.90
CA SER A 23 2.08 -10.34 15.33
C SER A 23 0.67 -10.30 15.90
N LYS A 24 0.20 -9.10 16.22
CA LYS A 24 -1.15 -8.85 16.72
C LYS A 24 -1.75 -7.64 16.03
N ASN A 25 -2.95 -7.80 15.48
CA ASN A 25 -3.73 -6.67 14.98
C ASN A 25 -4.53 -6.03 16.11
N SER A 26 -4.61 -4.71 16.14
CA SER A 26 -5.48 -3.94 17.03
C SER A 26 -6.92 -3.80 16.50
N PHE A 27 -7.18 -4.30 15.30
CA PHE A 27 -8.48 -4.26 14.62
C PHE A 27 -8.78 -5.62 13.98
N PRO A 28 -10.06 -5.94 13.67
CA PRO A 28 -10.43 -7.21 13.06
C PRO A 28 -9.76 -7.44 11.69
N SER A 29 -9.33 -8.68 11.45
CA SER A 29 -8.82 -9.09 10.13
C SER A 29 -9.95 -9.41 9.16
N ASN A 30 -9.66 -9.37 7.86
CA ASN A 30 -10.58 -9.74 6.76
C ASN A 30 -11.86 -8.89 6.67
N ILE A 31 -11.78 -7.63 7.05
CA ILE A 31 -12.89 -6.67 6.95
C ILE A 31 -12.60 -5.53 5.96
N GLY A 32 -11.63 -5.68 5.08
CA GLY A 32 -11.28 -4.67 4.07
C GLY A 32 -10.37 -3.53 4.58
N PHE A 33 -9.90 -3.56 5.83
CA PHE A 33 -9.07 -2.50 6.42
C PHE A 33 -7.56 -2.67 6.18
N GLY A 34 -7.18 -3.55 5.28
CA GLY A 34 -5.76 -3.71 4.94
C GLY A 34 -4.92 -4.35 6.05
N SER A 35 -5.49 -5.29 6.81
CA SER A 35 -4.77 -6.02 7.88
C SER A 35 -3.48 -6.70 7.36
N SER A 36 -3.52 -7.24 6.16
CA SER A 36 -2.34 -7.79 5.49
C SER A 36 -1.29 -6.72 5.20
N SER A 37 -1.71 -5.55 4.72
CA SER A 37 -0.80 -4.42 4.42
C SER A 37 -0.08 -3.91 5.65
N SER A 38 -0.82 -3.68 6.75
CA SER A 38 -0.24 -3.24 8.02
C SER A 38 0.68 -4.31 8.63
N GLY A 39 0.32 -5.59 8.51
CA GLY A 39 1.14 -6.70 8.99
C GLY A 39 2.49 -6.79 8.28
N PHE A 40 2.51 -6.72 6.94
CA PHE A 40 3.77 -6.74 6.19
C PHE A 40 4.60 -5.46 6.35
N ALA A 41 3.96 -4.30 6.50
CA ALA A 41 4.67 -3.06 6.80
C ALA A 41 5.37 -3.14 8.17
N ALA A 42 4.66 -3.56 9.21
CA ALA A 42 5.23 -3.74 10.54
C ALA A 42 6.35 -4.79 10.55
N ALA A 43 6.17 -5.91 9.85
CA ALA A 43 7.18 -6.95 9.74
C ALA A 43 8.45 -6.44 9.03
N ALA A 44 8.30 -5.69 7.92
CA ALA A 44 9.44 -5.13 7.20
C ALA A 44 10.22 -4.12 8.07
N MET A 45 9.52 -3.23 8.76
CA MET A 45 10.15 -2.25 9.67
C MET A 45 10.91 -2.95 10.80
N ALA A 46 10.26 -3.93 11.46
CA ALA A 46 10.88 -4.67 12.54
C ALA A 46 12.10 -5.50 12.09
N LEU A 47 12.04 -6.10 10.90
CA LEU A 47 13.15 -6.86 10.34
C LEU A 47 14.35 -5.98 9.98
N VAL A 48 14.11 -4.85 9.33
CA VAL A 48 15.16 -3.89 8.96
C VAL A 48 15.87 -3.36 10.22
N GLU A 49 15.09 -3.01 11.24
CA GLU A 49 15.65 -2.57 12.54
C GLU A 49 16.43 -3.69 13.23
N ALA A 50 15.87 -4.90 13.32
CA ALA A 50 16.53 -6.05 13.94
C ALA A 50 17.81 -6.48 13.21
N ALA A 51 17.85 -6.29 11.89
CA ALA A 51 19.04 -6.54 11.07
C ALA A 51 20.09 -5.43 11.16
N GLY A 52 19.80 -4.33 11.86
CA GLY A 52 20.71 -3.17 11.99
C GLY A 52 20.93 -2.40 10.69
N LEU A 53 19.99 -2.48 9.75
CA LEU A 53 20.04 -1.76 8.48
C LEU A 53 19.59 -0.31 8.66
N ASP A 54 20.40 0.63 8.18
CA ASP A 54 20.04 2.06 8.13
C ASP A 54 19.32 2.37 6.82
N MET A 55 18.01 2.28 6.84
CA MET A 55 17.14 2.45 5.65
C MET A 55 16.09 3.53 5.91
N SER A 56 15.90 4.41 4.92
CA SER A 56 14.79 5.36 4.90
C SER A 56 13.43 4.68 4.70
N LEU A 57 12.33 5.32 5.06
CA LEU A 57 10.98 4.77 4.83
C LEU A 57 10.72 4.39 3.36
N PRO A 58 11.12 5.19 2.34
CA PRO A 58 11.03 4.75 0.94
C PRO A 58 11.83 3.47 0.64
N GLU A 59 12.99 3.27 1.24
CA GLU A 59 13.76 2.03 1.09
C GLU A 59 13.09 0.86 1.81
N ILE A 60 12.62 1.04 3.04
CA ILE A 60 11.84 0.01 3.75
C ILE A 60 10.57 -0.37 2.97
N SER A 61 9.99 0.57 2.22
CA SER A 61 8.83 0.27 1.38
C SER A 61 9.13 -0.77 0.29
N THR A 62 10.38 -0.86 -0.20
CA THR A 62 10.80 -1.90 -1.16
C THR A 62 10.80 -3.28 -0.53
N VAL A 63 11.14 -3.37 0.74
CA VAL A 63 11.10 -4.60 1.54
C VAL A 63 9.64 -5.02 1.78
N ALA A 64 8.81 -4.10 2.27
CA ALA A 64 7.41 -4.37 2.61
C ALA A 64 6.57 -4.84 1.41
N ARG A 65 6.80 -4.29 0.22
CA ARG A 65 6.05 -4.67 -1.00
C ARG A 65 6.28 -6.12 -1.44
N ARG A 66 7.33 -6.78 -0.97
CA ARG A 66 7.56 -8.22 -1.19
C ARG A 66 6.43 -9.06 -0.58
N GLY A 67 5.88 -8.60 0.53
CA GLY A 67 4.69 -9.21 1.13
C GLY A 67 3.39 -8.78 0.46
N SER A 68 3.26 -7.47 0.18
CA SER A 68 2.11 -6.88 -0.51
C SER A 68 2.45 -5.48 -1.03
N SER A 69 2.06 -5.13 -2.25
CA SER A 69 2.26 -3.80 -2.82
C SER A 69 1.60 -2.68 -2.00
N SER A 70 0.47 -2.96 -1.35
CA SER A 70 -0.17 -2.01 -0.45
C SER A 70 0.61 -1.79 0.85
N ALA A 71 1.42 -2.76 1.30
CA ALA A 71 2.28 -2.61 2.46
C ALA A 71 3.37 -1.54 2.26
N ALA A 72 3.84 -1.35 1.02
CA ALA A 72 4.78 -0.27 0.71
C ALA A 72 4.21 1.10 1.08
N ARG A 73 2.93 1.36 0.79
CA ARG A 73 2.26 2.61 1.16
C ARG A 73 2.01 2.71 2.67
N ALA A 74 1.75 1.58 3.32
CA ALA A 74 1.57 1.55 4.78
C ALA A 74 2.85 1.91 5.54
N VAL A 75 4.03 1.60 5.00
CA VAL A 75 5.33 2.02 5.58
C VAL A 75 5.47 3.53 5.60
N THR A 76 5.16 4.20 4.50
CA THR A 76 5.30 5.66 4.40
C THR A 76 4.14 6.43 5.04
N GLY A 77 3.01 5.77 5.23
CA GLY A 77 1.85 6.29 5.97
C GLY A 77 1.13 7.45 5.31
N ALA A 78 0.12 7.98 5.98
CA ALA A 78 -0.68 9.14 5.54
C ALA A 78 -1.13 9.04 4.08
N PHE A 79 -1.06 10.13 3.32
CA PHE A 79 -1.16 10.10 1.87
C PHE A 79 0.16 9.65 1.29
N SER A 80 0.14 8.59 0.50
CA SER A 80 1.37 8.02 -0.05
C SER A 80 1.18 7.56 -1.49
N HIS A 81 2.24 7.71 -2.29
CA HIS A 81 2.29 7.30 -3.69
C HIS A 81 3.35 6.22 -3.88
N LEU A 82 2.95 5.04 -4.32
CA LEU A 82 3.85 3.98 -4.75
C LEU A 82 4.16 4.16 -6.24
N TYR A 83 5.42 4.47 -6.54
CA TYR A 83 5.91 4.52 -7.91
C TYR A 83 6.22 3.11 -8.40
N ALA A 84 5.84 2.80 -9.64
CA ALA A 84 6.20 1.51 -10.26
C ALA A 84 7.71 1.40 -10.48
N GLY A 85 8.36 2.53 -10.83
CA GLY A 85 9.78 2.58 -11.13
C GLY A 85 10.16 1.93 -12.46
N LEU A 86 11.45 1.96 -12.76
CA LEU A 86 12.05 1.29 -13.93
C LEU A 86 12.68 -0.04 -13.54
N ASN A 87 12.98 -0.24 -12.27
CA ASN A 87 13.57 -1.43 -11.72
C ASN A 87 13.03 -1.69 -10.31
N ASP A 88 13.51 -2.74 -9.66
CA ASP A 88 13.07 -3.13 -8.33
C ASP A 88 13.38 -2.08 -7.26
N GLU A 89 14.51 -1.42 -7.35
CA GLU A 89 14.96 -0.41 -6.39
C GLU A 89 14.15 0.89 -6.51
N ASP A 90 13.71 1.25 -7.72
CA ASP A 90 12.90 2.45 -7.98
C ASP A 90 11.44 2.29 -7.58
N CYS A 91 10.96 1.06 -7.42
CA CYS A 91 9.60 0.77 -7.03
C CYS A 91 9.40 1.07 -5.53
N ARG A 92 9.31 2.35 -5.19
CA ARG A 92 9.28 2.88 -3.82
C ARG A 92 8.02 3.68 -3.55
N SER A 93 7.60 3.67 -2.29
CA SER A 93 6.54 4.55 -1.81
C SER A 93 7.12 5.82 -1.22
N TYR A 94 6.45 6.93 -1.47
CA TYR A 94 6.79 8.24 -0.90
C TYR A 94 5.55 8.85 -0.26
N ARG A 95 5.74 9.48 0.89
CA ARG A 95 4.69 10.27 1.52
C ARG A 95 4.42 11.54 0.70
N LEU A 96 3.15 11.89 0.60
CA LEU A 96 2.67 13.14 0.02
C LEU A 96 2.20 14.04 1.16
N GLU A 97 2.82 15.21 1.28
CA GLU A 97 2.42 16.20 2.27
C GLU A 97 1.10 16.86 1.87
N SER A 98 0.18 16.95 2.82
CA SER A 98 -1.09 17.65 2.64
C SER A 98 -1.66 18.06 4.00
N ASP A 99 -2.14 19.29 4.09
CA ASP A 99 -2.79 19.80 5.30
C ASP A 99 -4.10 19.05 5.64
N LEU A 100 -4.69 18.36 4.65
CA LEU A 100 -5.87 17.52 4.86
C LEU A 100 -5.63 16.36 5.83
N GLU A 101 -4.39 15.93 6.03
CA GLU A 101 -4.07 14.77 6.88
C GLU A 101 -4.58 14.96 8.32
N ASN A 102 -4.50 16.17 8.85
CA ASN A 102 -4.88 16.46 10.22
C ASN A 102 -6.39 16.58 10.43
N ASP A 103 -7.12 16.93 9.36
CA ASP A 103 -8.56 17.18 9.40
C ASP A 103 -9.40 15.99 8.91
N LEU A 104 -8.74 15.00 8.28
CA LEU A 104 -9.42 13.87 7.69
C LEU A 104 -9.97 12.92 8.77
N LYS A 105 -11.28 12.66 8.71
CA LYS A 105 -11.96 11.62 9.52
C LYS A 105 -12.55 10.58 8.58
N ILE A 106 -12.18 9.32 8.83
CA ILE A 106 -12.68 8.19 8.04
C ILE A 106 -13.68 7.41 8.88
N VAL A 107 -14.89 7.26 8.35
CA VAL A 107 -15.93 6.40 8.92
C VAL A 107 -16.07 5.18 8.03
N ALA A 108 -15.87 4.00 8.59
CA ALA A 108 -16.01 2.74 7.86
C ALA A 108 -17.36 2.09 8.19
N ALA A 109 -18.16 1.86 7.14
CA ALA A 109 -19.36 1.05 7.23
C ALA A 109 -19.01 -0.40 6.85
N HIS A 110 -19.08 -1.31 7.82
CA HIS A 110 -18.79 -2.72 7.57
C HIS A 110 -20.02 -3.41 6.98
N VAL A 111 -19.87 -3.87 5.73
CA VAL A 111 -20.86 -4.72 5.05
C VAL A 111 -20.27 -6.12 4.98
N PRO A 112 -20.95 -7.17 5.51
CA PRO A 112 -20.47 -8.53 5.40
C PRO A 112 -20.24 -8.91 3.93
N SER A 113 -19.05 -9.40 3.63
CA SER A 113 -18.66 -9.87 2.30
C SER A 113 -18.09 -11.29 2.41
N TYR A 114 -18.39 -12.13 1.41
CA TYR A 114 -17.87 -13.49 1.32
C TYR A 114 -16.72 -13.61 0.32
N LYS A 115 -16.30 -12.50 -0.32
CA LYS A 115 -15.27 -12.50 -1.37
C LYS A 115 -13.90 -12.15 -0.80
N GLU A 116 -12.89 -12.93 -1.11
CA GLU A 116 -11.52 -12.65 -0.74
C GLU A 116 -10.91 -11.57 -1.65
N THR A 117 -10.04 -10.72 -1.10
CA THR A 117 -9.39 -9.62 -1.83
C THR A 117 -8.59 -10.11 -3.04
N GLU A 118 -7.94 -11.26 -2.94
CA GLU A 118 -7.11 -11.82 -4.02
C GLU A 118 -7.96 -12.26 -5.22
N GLU A 119 -9.13 -12.82 -4.97
CA GLU A 119 -10.10 -13.19 -5.99
C GLU A 119 -10.65 -11.94 -6.71
N ALA A 120 -11.03 -10.91 -5.95
CA ALA A 120 -11.51 -9.66 -6.51
C ALA A 120 -10.46 -8.97 -7.42
N HIS A 121 -9.19 -8.99 -7.03
CA HIS A 121 -8.10 -8.44 -7.85
C HIS A 121 -7.90 -9.22 -9.15
N LYS A 122 -8.03 -10.53 -9.11
CA LYS A 122 -7.92 -11.39 -10.29
C LYS A 122 -9.05 -11.12 -11.28
N GLU A 123 -10.28 -11.06 -10.81
CA GLU A 123 -11.45 -10.76 -11.65
C GLU A 123 -11.33 -9.37 -12.30
N ALA A 124 -10.94 -8.35 -11.53
CA ALA A 124 -10.74 -7.01 -12.09
C ALA A 124 -9.67 -7.00 -13.19
N ALA A 125 -8.56 -7.75 -13.01
CA ALA A 125 -7.49 -7.83 -14.00
C ALA A 125 -7.90 -8.59 -15.29
N GLU A 126 -8.85 -9.50 -15.20
CA GLU A 126 -9.41 -10.26 -16.33
C GLU A 126 -10.52 -9.50 -17.08
N SER A 127 -11.00 -8.39 -16.53
CA SER A 127 -12.07 -7.57 -17.13
C SER A 127 -11.63 -6.88 -18.41
N HIS A 128 -12.54 -6.79 -19.38
CA HIS A 128 -12.34 -6.01 -20.59
C HIS A 128 -12.14 -4.51 -20.34
N MET A 129 -12.61 -4.00 -19.18
CA MET A 129 -12.46 -2.60 -18.79
C MET A 129 -11.10 -2.30 -18.18
N PHE A 130 -10.32 -3.31 -17.80
CA PHE A 130 -9.06 -3.14 -17.08
C PHE A 130 -8.05 -2.28 -17.85
N GLN A 131 -7.88 -2.51 -19.14
CA GLN A 131 -6.92 -1.75 -19.96
C GLN A 131 -7.34 -0.27 -20.11
N ALA A 132 -8.62 -0.01 -20.26
CA ALA A 132 -9.14 1.36 -20.29
C ALA A 132 -8.91 2.07 -18.95
N ARG A 133 -9.12 1.37 -17.83
CA ARG A 133 -8.81 1.87 -16.48
C ARG A 133 -7.31 2.19 -16.33
N VAL A 134 -6.42 1.30 -16.73
CA VAL A 134 -4.97 1.52 -16.65
C VAL A 134 -4.54 2.75 -17.45
N ALA A 135 -5.11 2.95 -18.64
CA ALA A 135 -4.82 4.13 -19.46
C ALA A 135 -5.29 5.44 -18.81
N HIS A 136 -6.43 5.42 -18.14
CA HIS A 136 -7.04 6.60 -17.52
C HIS A 136 -6.42 6.96 -16.17
N ILE A 137 -5.99 5.97 -15.39
CA ILE A 137 -5.54 6.18 -14.00
C ILE A 137 -4.31 7.08 -13.89
N HIS A 138 -3.48 7.15 -14.93
CA HIS A 138 -2.29 7.98 -14.92
C HIS A 138 -2.62 9.47 -14.69
N ASP A 139 -3.58 9.99 -15.44
CA ASP A 139 -4.02 11.39 -15.30
C ASP A 139 -4.66 11.62 -13.93
N GLN A 140 -5.45 10.65 -13.44
CA GLN A 140 -6.06 10.70 -12.12
C GLN A 140 -5.03 10.77 -10.98
N ILE A 141 -3.89 10.09 -11.11
CA ILE A 141 -2.80 10.14 -10.12
C ILE A 141 -2.18 11.55 -10.10
N VAL A 142 -1.97 12.17 -11.25
CA VAL A 142 -1.43 13.53 -11.35
C VAL A 142 -2.39 14.53 -10.70
N GLU A 143 -3.67 14.47 -11.06
CA GLU A 143 -4.71 15.34 -10.50
C GLU A 143 -4.87 15.14 -8.98
N MET A 144 -4.79 13.90 -8.50
CA MET A 144 -4.85 13.60 -7.07
C MET A 144 -3.68 14.24 -6.31
N ARG A 145 -2.47 14.19 -6.85
CA ARG A 145 -1.30 14.82 -6.24
C ARG A 145 -1.46 16.34 -6.14
N ASP A 146 -2.00 16.96 -7.18
CA ASP A 146 -2.25 18.40 -7.19
C ASP A 146 -3.38 18.77 -6.20
N ALA A 147 -4.47 18.00 -6.16
CA ALA A 147 -5.56 18.19 -5.21
C ALA A 147 -5.10 18.05 -3.75
N LEU A 148 -4.19 17.11 -3.46
CA LEU A 148 -3.59 16.95 -2.13
C LEU A 148 -2.69 18.12 -1.77
N ARG A 149 -1.86 18.60 -2.70
CA ARG A 149 -0.98 19.77 -2.49
C ARG A 149 -1.78 21.03 -2.23
N GLU A 150 -2.92 21.20 -2.89
CA GLU A 150 -3.83 22.34 -2.70
C GLU A 150 -4.74 22.15 -1.47
N ALA A 151 -4.64 21.03 -0.75
CA ALA A 151 -5.53 20.65 0.35
C ALA A 151 -7.02 20.73 -0.02
N SER A 152 -7.35 20.43 -1.28
CA SER A 152 -8.70 20.48 -1.81
C SER A 152 -9.49 19.24 -1.47
N PHE A 153 -10.20 19.24 -0.34
CA PHE A 153 -11.03 18.13 0.13
C PHE A 153 -11.99 17.63 -0.96
N GLU A 154 -12.73 18.54 -1.59
CA GLU A 154 -13.72 18.17 -2.60
C GLU A 154 -13.10 17.44 -3.80
N ARG A 155 -11.97 17.96 -4.32
CA ARG A 155 -11.28 17.32 -5.46
C ARG A 155 -10.73 15.95 -5.09
N VAL A 156 -10.08 15.84 -3.92
CA VAL A 156 -9.52 14.55 -3.44
C VAL A 156 -10.60 13.50 -3.36
N PHE A 157 -11.76 13.80 -2.77
CA PHE A 157 -12.81 12.80 -2.58
C PHE A 157 -13.60 12.51 -3.85
N LYS A 158 -13.78 13.47 -4.77
CA LYS A 158 -14.33 13.19 -6.09
C LYS A 158 -13.45 12.25 -6.91
N LEU A 159 -12.14 12.46 -6.89
CA LEU A 159 -11.19 11.58 -7.56
C LEU A 159 -11.17 10.18 -6.94
N ALA A 160 -11.18 10.09 -5.61
CA ALA A 160 -11.20 8.81 -4.90
C ALA A 160 -12.50 8.03 -5.15
N GLU A 161 -13.66 8.69 -5.14
CA GLU A 161 -14.96 8.09 -5.47
C GLU A 161 -14.97 7.58 -6.91
N HIS A 162 -14.53 8.41 -7.86
CA HIS A 162 -14.47 8.04 -9.28
C HIS A 162 -13.55 6.85 -9.52
N ASP A 163 -12.39 6.81 -8.88
CA ASP A 163 -11.48 5.67 -8.96
C ASP A 163 -12.09 4.39 -8.38
N SER A 164 -12.75 4.49 -7.23
CA SER A 164 -13.44 3.37 -6.60
C SER A 164 -14.56 2.81 -7.48
N LEU A 165 -15.40 3.68 -8.05
CA LEU A 165 -16.47 3.28 -8.98
C LEU A 165 -15.90 2.65 -10.25
N SER A 166 -14.83 3.20 -10.80
CA SER A 166 -14.13 2.66 -11.96
C SER A 166 -13.55 1.26 -11.70
N LEU A 167 -13.01 1.02 -10.50
CA LEU A 167 -12.52 -0.31 -10.11
C LEU A 167 -13.66 -1.31 -9.95
N THR A 168 -14.79 -0.87 -9.39
CA THR A 168 -15.95 -1.74 -9.19
C THR A 168 -16.65 -2.09 -10.51
N ALA A 169 -16.53 -1.23 -11.53
CA ALA A 169 -17.06 -1.46 -12.86
C ALA A 169 -16.16 -2.33 -13.75
N ALA A 170 -14.90 -2.50 -13.36
CA ALA A 170 -13.93 -3.36 -14.02
C ALA A 170 -14.03 -4.80 -13.51
#